data_4acbd11d5a965b0e5c14daed0c628e7b
#
_entry.id   4acbd11d5a965b0e5c14daed0c628e7b
#
_cell.length_a   1.000
_cell.length_b   1.000
_cell.length_c   1.000
_cell.angle_alpha   90.00
_cell.angle_beta   90.00
_cell.angle_gamma   90.00
#
_symmetry.space_group_name_H-M   'P 1'
#
loop_
_entity.id
_entity.type
_entity.pdbx_description
1 polymer ?
#
loop_
_entity_poly.entity_id
_entity_poly.type
_entity_poly.pdbx_seq_one_letter_code
_entity_poly.pdbx_strand_id
1 'polypeptide(L)'
;MRSRKKFKSENPIVTAHVESLDQEGRGVAHVEGKVIFIQGALPNETVRYQATRVKSSYEFAQTVEVLKPSNLRVTPKCKHFGMCGGCALQHLDFGAQVAAKQRLLEDDLWHIGKVKAESMLPPIYGPAWAYRHKARLRVKYVPKKDRVLVGFNEKSTPFVADIQGCEVLPPRISALITPLQEMIVQMSVRDAIPQIEVAVGEHAVVLVFRIMEALTSQDEALFRQFADEYQIQVWTQTKGLETVKPFYPLDGPSLSYSLPEFNLTYRFNPTEFTQVNPHINQVMLRRAMEMLSAQKGERIADFFCGLGNFTLPIARSGASVLGMEGLATLVARAKESAALNGLADQVEFDEANLFDMTPEILKGLGEFDKWLIDPPRDGAMALVSALPSDGSFGPQRMVYVSCNPATLARDAGILVNEKGYRLVSAGVINMFPHTSHVESIALFER
;
A
#
# COMPACT_ATOMS: atom_id res chain seq x y z
N MET A 1 12.84 -18.49 28.59
CA MET A 1 14.20 -18.07 28.18
C MET A 1 14.59 -18.83 26.92
N ARG A 2 14.34 -18.31 25.72
CA ARG A 2 14.94 -18.86 24.49
C ARG A 2 16.06 -17.92 24.12
N SER A 3 17.30 -18.39 24.25
CA SER A 3 18.52 -17.70 23.88
C SER A 3 18.42 -17.26 22.41
N ARG A 4 18.90 -16.04 22.09
CA ARG A 4 19.29 -15.67 20.74
C ARG A 4 20.22 -16.77 20.20
N LYS A 5 19.70 -17.75 19.48
CA LYS A 5 20.54 -18.47 18.53
C LYS A 5 20.98 -17.41 17.52
N LYS A 6 22.22 -16.90 17.66
CA LYS A 6 22.95 -16.36 16.53
C LYS A 6 22.83 -17.47 15.49
N PHE A 7 22.17 -17.19 14.37
CA PHE A 7 22.30 -18.02 13.19
C PHE A 7 23.80 -17.97 12.79
N LYS A 8 24.61 -18.81 13.38
CA LYS A 8 25.80 -19.32 12.68
C LYS A 8 25.21 -20.29 11.68
N SER A 9 24.88 -19.81 10.50
CA SER A 9 24.62 -20.70 9.39
C SER A 9 25.94 -21.43 9.14
N GLU A 10 25.93 -22.75 9.25
CA GLU A 10 27.06 -23.59 8.89
C GLU A 10 27.29 -23.62 7.36
N ASN A 11 26.41 -22.93 6.62
CA ASN A 11 26.48 -22.86 5.17
C ASN A 11 27.71 -22.06 4.72
N PRO A 12 28.42 -22.52 3.70
CA PRO A 12 29.60 -21.83 3.17
C PRO A 12 29.24 -20.47 2.59
N ILE A 13 30.22 -19.56 2.58
CA ILE A 13 30.12 -18.31 1.84
C ILE A 13 30.49 -18.62 0.39
N VAL A 14 29.58 -18.29 -0.53
CA VAL A 14 29.69 -18.56 -1.97
C VAL A 14 29.66 -17.24 -2.74
N THR A 15 30.32 -17.18 -3.89
CA THR A 15 30.30 -16.01 -4.79
C THR A 15 29.29 -16.25 -5.91
N ALA A 16 28.47 -15.24 -6.23
CA ALA A 16 27.56 -15.25 -7.36
C ALA A 16 27.53 -13.93 -8.10
N HIS A 17 27.18 -13.99 -9.39
CA HIS A 17 26.76 -12.85 -10.18
C HIS A 17 25.23 -12.73 -10.11
N VAL A 18 24.74 -11.53 -9.84
CA VAL A 18 23.31 -11.23 -9.70
C VAL A 18 22.74 -10.79 -11.04
N GLU A 19 21.72 -11.47 -11.51
CA GLU A 19 21.15 -11.30 -12.86
C GLU A 19 19.94 -10.33 -12.88
N SER A 20 19.08 -10.42 -11.87
CA SER A 20 17.82 -9.64 -11.81
C SER A 20 17.37 -9.39 -10.38
N LEU A 21 16.20 -8.77 -10.20
CA LEU A 21 15.49 -8.66 -8.93
C LEU A 21 14.20 -9.48 -8.97
N ASP A 22 13.87 -10.09 -7.84
CA ASP A 22 12.55 -10.70 -7.65
C ASP A 22 11.51 -9.67 -7.17
N GLN A 23 10.27 -10.15 -7.00
CA GLN A 23 9.13 -9.33 -6.54
C GLN A 23 9.30 -8.76 -5.13
N GLU A 24 10.23 -9.28 -4.32
CA GLU A 24 10.51 -8.77 -2.97
C GLU A 24 11.76 -7.87 -2.93
N GLY A 25 12.35 -7.58 -4.09
CA GLY A 25 13.56 -6.74 -4.22
C GLY A 25 14.83 -7.46 -3.78
N ARG A 26 14.87 -8.80 -3.88
CA ARG A 26 16.07 -9.60 -3.67
C ARG A 26 16.78 -9.84 -5.00
N GLY A 27 18.10 -9.81 -4.99
CA GLY A 27 18.89 -10.21 -6.15
C GLY A 27 18.68 -11.68 -6.47
N VAL A 28 18.54 -12.00 -7.75
CA VAL A 28 18.40 -13.37 -8.26
C VAL A 28 19.69 -13.78 -8.95
N ALA A 29 20.22 -14.92 -8.59
CA ALA A 29 21.39 -15.56 -9.21
C ALA A 29 21.14 -17.05 -9.44
N HIS A 30 21.89 -17.65 -10.37
CA HIS A 30 21.88 -19.09 -10.59
C HIS A 30 23.25 -19.66 -10.22
N VAL A 31 23.28 -20.62 -9.31
CA VAL A 31 24.52 -21.29 -8.87
C VAL A 31 24.25 -22.79 -8.80
N GLU A 32 25.06 -23.58 -9.54
CA GLU A 32 24.97 -25.06 -9.57
C GLU A 32 23.55 -25.59 -9.86
N GLY A 33 22.82 -24.90 -10.76
CA GLY A 33 21.47 -25.29 -11.16
C GLY A 33 20.36 -24.88 -10.21
N LYS A 34 20.66 -24.15 -9.12
CA LYS A 34 19.67 -23.61 -8.19
C LYS A 34 19.48 -22.12 -8.37
N VAL A 35 18.26 -21.66 -8.13
CA VAL A 35 17.94 -20.23 -8.00
C VAL A 35 18.28 -19.75 -6.60
N ILE A 36 19.05 -18.66 -6.50
CA ILE A 36 19.45 -18.06 -5.23
C ILE A 36 18.82 -16.68 -5.10
N PHE A 37 17.98 -16.48 -4.09
CA PHE A 37 17.36 -15.19 -3.75
C PHE A 37 18.20 -14.49 -2.69
N ILE A 38 18.98 -13.48 -3.09
CA ILE A 38 20.01 -12.86 -2.26
C ILE A 38 19.52 -11.50 -1.75
N GLN A 39 19.30 -11.42 -0.47
CA GLN A 39 18.89 -10.18 0.21
C GLN A 39 20.03 -9.16 0.17
N GLY A 40 19.74 -7.92 -0.28
CA GLY A 40 20.68 -6.80 -0.32
C GLY A 40 21.63 -6.78 -1.50
N ALA A 41 21.48 -7.73 -2.45
CA ALA A 41 22.19 -7.74 -3.72
C ALA A 41 21.37 -7.07 -4.83
N LEU A 42 22.04 -6.47 -5.80
CA LEU A 42 21.46 -5.76 -6.94
C LEU A 42 21.89 -6.40 -8.26
N PRO A 43 21.11 -6.22 -9.34
CA PRO A 43 21.49 -6.71 -10.67
C PRO A 43 22.86 -6.18 -11.12
N ASN A 44 23.59 -7.02 -11.85
CA ASN A 44 24.94 -6.78 -12.33
C ASN A 44 26.03 -6.67 -11.23
N GLU A 45 25.72 -7.09 -10.00
CA GLU A 45 26.71 -7.20 -8.95
C GLU A 45 27.37 -8.58 -8.92
N THR A 46 28.62 -8.62 -8.47
CA THR A 46 29.25 -9.84 -7.98
C THR A 46 29.31 -9.75 -6.46
N VAL A 47 28.65 -10.69 -5.78
CA VAL A 47 28.53 -10.69 -4.33
C VAL A 47 29.01 -12.00 -3.70
N ARG A 48 29.51 -11.90 -2.48
CA ARG A 48 29.61 -13.07 -1.58
C ARG A 48 28.35 -13.14 -0.75
N TYR A 49 27.71 -14.30 -0.76
CA TYR A 49 26.48 -14.54 -0.02
C TYR A 49 26.60 -15.75 0.89
N GLN A 50 25.74 -15.79 1.91
CA GLN A 50 25.58 -16.94 2.77
C GLN A 50 24.12 -17.36 2.79
N ALA A 51 23.86 -18.65 2.48
CA ALA A 51 22.51 -19.19 2.48
C ALA A 51 21.92 -19.20 3.90
N THR A 52 20.70 -18.69 4.04
CA THR A 52 19.94 -18.68 5.30
C THR A 52 18.90 -19.80 5.35
N ARG A 53 18.42 -20.23 4.17
CA ARG A 53 17.47 -21.32 4.01
C ARG A 53 17.73 -22.03 2.69
N VAL A 54 17.98 -23.33 2.75
CA VAL A 54 18.27 -24.18 1.58
C VAL A 54 17.07 -25.08 1.27
N LYS A 55 16.67 -25.13 0.02
CA LYS A 55 15.70 -26.04 -0.58
C LYS A 55 16.36 -26.82 -1.73
N SER A 56 15.67 -27.81 -2.27
CA SER A 56 16.21 -28.63 -3.38
C SER A 56 16.46 -27.82 -4.65
N SER A 57 15.55 -26.91 -5.01
CA SER A 57 15.58 -26.13 -6.26
C SER A 57 15.94 -24.66 -6.09
N TYR A 58 15.92 -24.13 -4.87
CA TYR A 58 16.24 -22.72 -4.60
C TYR A 58 16.79 -22.51 -3.20
N GLU A 59 17.41 -21.34 -2.98
CA GLU A 59 17.93 -20.93 -1.69
C GLU A 59 17.55 -19.46 -1.40
N PHE A 60 17.34 -19.17 -0.12
CA PHE A 60 17.36 -17.79 0.37
C PHE A 60 18.70 -17.51 1.01
N ALA A 61 19.25 -16.34 0.71
CA ALA A 61 20.58 -15.96 1.14
C ALA A 61 20.64 -14.47 1.57
N GLN A 62 21.70 -14.16 2.29
CA GLN A 62 22.06 -12.80 2.69
C GLN A 62 23.38 -12.41 2.03
N THR A 63 23.47 -11.20 1.49
CA THR A 63 24.75 -10.61 1.07
C THR A 63 25.68 -10.46 2.26
N VAL A 64 26.87 -11.02 2.14
CA VAL A 64 27.98 -10.86 3.12
C VAL A 64 28.88 -9.70 2.69
N GLU A 65 29.18 -9.64 1.38
CA GLU A 65 30.08 -8.65 0.79
C GLU A 65 29.72 -8.40 -0.68
N VAL A 66 29.80 -7.17 -1.10
CA VAL A 66 29.69 -6.79 -2.52
C VAL A 66 31.09 -6.62 -3.08
N LEU A 67 31.51 -7.56 -3.94
CA LEU A 67 32.85 -7.55 -4.55
C LEU A 67 32.95 -6.58 -5.73
N LYS A 68 31.91 -6.55 -6.55
CA LYS A 68 31.78 -5.64 -7.68
C LYS A 68 30.39 -5.00 -7.62
N PRO A 69 30.29 -3.72 -7.21
CA PRO A 69 28.99 -3.06 -7.11
C PRO A 69 28.40 -2.71 -8.47
N SER A 70 27.08 -2.65 -8.55
CA SER A 70 26.34 -2.08 -9.67
C SER A 70 26.51 -0.56 -9.68
N ASN A 71 26.53 0.07 -10.88
CA ASN A 71 26.50 1.53 -11.03
C ASN A 71 25.24 2.16 -10.44
N LEU A 72 24.19 1.35 -10.23
CA LEU A 72 22.89 1.77 -9.68
C LEU A 72 22.84 1.62 -8.16
N ARG A 73 23.90 1.13 -7.52
CA ARG A 73 23.98 1.05 -6.06
C ARG A 73 24.23 2.43 -5.47
N VAL A 74 23.38 2.80 -4.52
CA VAL A 74 23.50 4.05 -3.76
C VAL A 74 23.58 3.77 -2.25
N THR A 75 24.12 4.73 -1.50
CA THR A 75 24.08 4.68 -0.03
C THR A 75 22.68 4.97 0.47
N PRO A 76 22.05 4.06 1.25
CA PRO A 76 20.75 4.32 1.83
C PRO A 76 20.73 5.56 2.72
N LYS A 77 19.73 6.43 2.56
CA LYS A 77 19.56 7.61 3.42
C LYS A 77 19.22 7.23 4.86
N CYS A 78 18.38 6.20 5.04
CA CYS A 78 17.94 5.75 6.35
C CYS A 78 19.01 4.91 7.03
N LYS A 79 19.51 5.36 8.20
CA LYS A 79 20.50 4.63 9.01
C LYS A 79 20.01 3.26 9.53
N HIS A 80 18.71 3.03 9.49
CA HIS A 80 18.08 1.78 9.92
C HIS A 80 17.81 0.80 8.77
N PHE A 81 18.17 1.18 7.54
CA PHE A 81 18.02 0.29 6.39
C PHE A 81 18.81 -1.01 6.57
N GLY A 82 18.22 -2.13 6.16
CA GLY A 82 18.80 -3.46 6.34
C GLY A 82 18.39 -4.14 7.66
N MET A 83 18.20 -3.39 8.75
CA MET A 83 17.65 -3.89 10.02
C MET A 83 16.12 -3.77 10.02
N CYS A 84 15.60 -2.57 9.77
CA CYS A 84 14.18 -2.30 9.67
C CYS A 84 13.58 -2.93 8.40
N GLY A 85 12.46 -3.63 8.52
CA GLY A 85 11.75 -4.29 7.43
C GLY A 85 10.82 -3.37 6.62
N GLY A 86 10.73 -2.08 6.95
CA GLY A 86 9.83 -1.14 6.28
C GLY A 86 10.24 -0.79 4.84
N CYS A 87 11.52 -0.95 4.48
CA CYS A 87 12.06 -0.66 3.15
C CYS A 87 12.92 -1.81 2.63
N ALA A 88 12.83 -2.06 1.31
CA ALA A 88 13.56 -3.13 0.64
C ALA A 88 14.65 -2.62 -0.33
N LEU A 89 14.47 -1.41 -0.92
CA LEU A 89 15.21 -0.95 -2.10
C LEU A 89 15.98 0.37 -1.92
N GLN A 90 16.20 0.87 -0.70
CA GLN A 90 16.93 2.13 -0.51
C GLN A 90 18.38 2.13 -1.01
N HIS A 91 18.97 0.96 -1.21
CA HIS A 91 20.32 0.78 -1.76
C HIS A 91 20.37 0.77 -3.30
N LEU A 92 19.21 0.85 -3.95
CA LEU A 92 19.06 0.98 -5.40
C LEU A 92 18.69 2.41 -5.76
N ASP A 93 19.31 2.96 -6.81
CA ASP A 93 18.96 4.27 -7.38
C ASP A 93 17.44 4.39 -7.59
N PHE A 94 16.91 5.59 -7.33
CA PHE A 94 15.46 5.79 -7.34
C PHE A 94 14.81 5.54 -8.72
N GLY A 95 15.46 6.01 -9.79
CA GLY A 95 15.00 5.74 -11.16
C GLY A 95 15.05 4.24 -11.50
N ALA A 96 16.10 3.57 -11.03
CA ALA A 96 16.24 2.13 -11.20
C ALA A 96 15.20 1.32 -10.40
N GLN A 97 14.75 1.80 -9.23
CA GLN A 97 13.62 1.20 -8.51
C GLN A 97 12.35 1.24 -9.36
N VAL A 98 12.07 2.38 -10.01
CA VAL A 98 10.90 2.55 -10.88
C VAL A 98 11.00 1.64 -12.10
N ALA A 99 12.17 1.57 -12.74
CA ALA A 99 12.41 0.68 -13.88
C ALA A 99 12.26 -0.80 -13.51
N ALA A 100 12.75 -1.21 -12.34
CA ALA A 100 12.59 -2.59 -11.86
C ALA A 100 11.12 -2.95 -11.63
N LYS A 101 10.32 -2.03 -11.09
CA LYS A 101 8.86 -2.21 -10.91
C LYS A 101 8.13 -2.29 -12.25
N GLN A 102 8.53 -1.46 -13.22
CA GLN A 102 7.98 -1.49 -14.57
C GLN A 102 8.27 -2.85 -15.24
N ARG A 103 9.51 -3.33 -15.14
CA ARG A 103 9.89 -4.64 -15.66
C ARG A 103 9.07 -5.78 -15.03
N LEU A 104 8.82 -5.71 -13.72
CA LEU A 104 8.01 -6.71 -13.04
C LEU A 104 6.58 -6.75 -13.58
N LEU A 105 5.95 -5.59 -13.81
CA LEU A 105 4.63 -5.54 -14.41
C LEU A 105 4.61 -6.17 -15.81
N GLU A 106 5.60 -5.85 -16.65
CA GLU A 106 5.72 -6.41 -18.00
C GLU A 106 5.90 -7.93 -17.97
N ASP A 107 6.78 -8.41 -17.09
CA ASP A 107 7.05 -9.84 -16.92
C ASP A 107 5.80 -10.60 -16.41
N ASP A 108 5.06 -10.05 -15.46
CA ASP A 108 3.83 -10.66 -14.94
C ASP A 108 2.73 -10.69 -16.03
N LEU A 109 2.51 -9.60 -16.77
CA LEU A 109 1.56 -9.58 -17.87
C LEU A 109 1.88 -10.66 -18.90
N TRP A 110 3.15 -10.84 -19.23
CA TRP A 110 3.58 -11.85 -20.20
C TRP A 110 3.55 -13.27 -19.66
N HIS A 111 4.09 -13.50 -18.46
CA HIS A 111 4.27 -14.86 -17.94
C HIS A 111 3.02 -15.42 -17.27
N ILE A 112 2.20 -14.57 -16.62
CA ILE A 112 1.00 -14.98 -15.93
C ILE A 112 -0.23 -14.78 -16.84
N GLY A 113 -0.45 -13.57 -17.32
CA GLY A 113 -1.62 -13.21 -18.12
C GLY A 113 -1.57 -13.69 -19.57
N LYS A 114 -0.37 -13.99 -20.08
CA LYS A 114 -0.13 -14.28 -21.51
C LYS A 114 -0.61 -13.17 -22.44
N VAL A 115 -0.49 -11.92 -21.95
CA VAL A 115 -0.91 -10.72 -22.65
C VAL A 115 0.22 -9.71 -22.72
N LYS A 116 0.12 -8.78 -23.68
CA LYS A 116 0.97 -7.60 -23.78
C LYS A 116 0.09 -6.37 -23.94
N ALA A 117 0.45 -5.28 -23.26
CA ALA A 117 -0.13 -3.98 -23.55
C ALA A 117 0.33 -3.49 -24.92
N GLU A 118 -0.57 -2.86 -25.69
CA GLU A 118 -0.23 -2.22 -26.97
C GLU A 118 0.76 -1.06 -26.74
N SER A 119 0.65 -0.39 -25.58
CA SER A 119 1.55 0.68 -25.15
C SER A 119 1.88 0.60 -23.67
N MET A 120 3.16 0.73 -23.31
CA MET A 120 3.57 0.91 -21.92
C MET A 120 3.61 2.40 -21.58
N LEU A 121 2.83 2.78 -20.57
CA LEU A 121 2.74 4.16 -20.11
C LEU A 121 4.01 4.57 -19.38
N PRO A 122 4.42 5.85 -19.48
CA PRO A 122 5.44 6.39 -18.59
C PRO A 122 5.06 6.18 -17.13
N PRO A 123 5.98 5.68 -16.28
CA PRO A 123 5.69 5.45 -14.87
C PRO A 123 5.28 6.73 -14.13
N ILE A 124 4.32 6.63 -13.22
CA ILE A 124 4.02 7.70 -12.27
C ILE A 124 4.97 7.58 -11.08
N TYR A 125 5.70 8.64 -10.79
CA TYR A 125 6.56 8.73 -9.61
C TYR A 125 6.66 10.18 -9.12
N GLY A 126 7.14 10.37 -7.90
CA GLY A 126 7.20 11.69 -7.26
C GLY A 126 8.20 11.69 -6.10
N PRO A 127 7.98 12.50 -5.05
CA PRO A 127 8.87 12.55 -3.90
C PRO A 127 9.14 11.17 -3.31
N ALA A 128 10.41 10.84 -3.14
CA ALA A 128 10.84 9.54 -2.65
C ALA A 128 10.75 9.40 -1.11
N TRP A 129 10.68 10.53 -0.40
CA TRP A 129 10.76 10.63 1.06
C TRP A 129 9.56 11.40 1.62
N ALA A 130 9.31 11.24 2.92
CA ALA A 130 8.23 11.93 3.65
C ALA A 130 6.82 11.73 3.06
N TYR A 131 6.62 10.70 2.25
CA TYR A 131 5.40 10.49 1.48
C TYR A 131 4.31 9.74 2.25
N ARG A 132 4.69 8.99 3.31
CA ARG A 132 3.81 8.00 3.95
C ARG A 132 2.96 8.63 5.04
N HIS A 133 1.74 9.03 4.71
CA HIS A 133 0.78 9.69 5.61
C HIS A 133 -0.02 8.71 6.48
N LYS A 134 0.00 7.41 6.18
CA LYS A 134 -0.59 6.36 7.04
C LYS A 134 0.41 5.27 7.35
N ALA A 135 0.51 4.92 8.63
CA ALA A 135 1.44 3.88 9.08
C ALA A 135 0.88 3.17 10.31
N ARG A 136 1.30 1.92 10.47
CA ARG A 136 1.06 1.14 11.68
C ARG A 136 2.41 0.85 12.33
N LEU A 137 2.67 1.53 13.44
CA LEU A 137 3.87 1.36 14.24
C LEU A 137 3.62 0.25 15.26
N ARG A 138 4.59 -0.63 15.40
CA ARG A 138 4.60 -1.62 16.46
C ARG A 138 5.22 -1.02 17.71
N VAL A 139 4.74 -1.43 18.87
CA VAL A 139 5.26 -1.03 20.18
C VAL A 139 5.67 -2.27 20.94
N LYS A 140 6.81 -2.20 21.61
CA LYS A 140 7.30 -3.31 22.45
C LYS A 140 8.10 -2.81 23.63
N TYR A 141 7.61 -3.05 24.84
CA TYR A 141 8.39 -2.90 26.06
C TYR A 141 9.43 -4.02 26.18
N VAL A 142 10.65 -3.66 26.50
CA VAL A 142 11.80 -4.56 26.69
C VAL A 142 12.25 -4.53 28.15
N PRO A 143 11.73 -5.41 29.03
CA PRO A 143 11.95 -5.34 30.47
C PRO A 143 13.44 -5.33 30.88
N LYS A 144 14.29 -6.13 30.19
CA LYS A 144 15.73 -6.20 30.46
C LYS A 144 16.48 -4.89 30.29
N LYS A 145 15.93 -3.95 29.51
CA LYS A 145 16.56 -2.65 29.21
C LYS A 145 15.74 -1.49 29.76
N ASP A 146 14.62 -1.78 30.40
CA ASP A 146 13.61 -0.82 30.88
C ASP A 146 13.33 0.28 29.82
N ARG A 147 13.04 -0.16 28.60
CA ARG A 147 12.75 0.77 27.49
C ARG A 147 11.66 0.23 26.56
N VAL A 148 10.97 1.15 25.92
CA VAL A 148 9.98 0.87 24.89
C VAL A 148 10.61 1.07 23.51
N LEU A 149 10.30 0.19 22.57
CA LEU A 149 10.61 0.35 21.16
C LEU A 149 9.32 0.71 20.43
N VAL A 150 9.39 1.71 19.54
CA VAL A 150 8.30 2.11 18.65
C VAL A 150 8.85 2.15 17.24
N GLY A 151 8.19 1.47 16.30
CA GLY A 151 8.63 1.44 14.90
C GLY A 151 8.01 0.31 14.10
N PHE A 152 8.74 -0.16 13.10
CA PHE A 152 8.35 -1.30 12.27
C PHE A 152 9.04 -2.58 12.74
N ASN A 153 8.58 -3.73 12.24
CA ASN A 153 9.29 -4.97 12.52
C ASN A 153 10.70 -4.95 11.91
N GLU A 154 11.62 -5.64 12.54
CA GLU A 154 12.89 -6.00 11.90
C GLU A 154 12.64 -6.86 10.67
N LYS A 155 13.58 -6.84 9.75
CA LYS A 155 13.53 -7.64 8.53
C LYS A 155 13.52 -9.13 8.87
N SER A 156 12.55 -9.85 8.34
CA SER A 156 12.41 -11.32 8.51
C SER A 156 12.25 -11.82 9.95
N THR A 157 11.91 -10.94 10.91
CA THR A 157 11.64 -11.30 12.29
C THR A 157 10.35 -10.63 12.81
N PRO A 158 9.73 -11.15 13.88
CA PRO A 158 8.61 -10.50 14.53
C PRO A 158 9.03 -9.39 15.53
N PHE A 159 10.33 -9.14 15.69
CA PHE A 159 10.82 -8.15 16.65
C PHE A 159 10.61 -6.73 16.10
N VAL A 160 10.46 -5.77 17.02
CA VAL A 160 10.38 -4.36 16.66
C VAL A 160 11.80 -3.82 16.49
N ALA A 161 12.05 -3.17 15.38
CA ALA A 161 13.33 -2.53 15.07
C ALA A 161 13.56 -1.34 16.01
N ASP A 162 14.76 -1.23 16.54
CA ASP A 162 15.19 -0.11 17.39
C ASP A 162 15.51 1.09 16.51
N ILE A 163 14.52 1.93 16.25
CA ILE A 163 14.63 3.11 15.40
C ILE A 163 14.35 4.40 16.18
N GLN A 164 14.97 5.52 15.76
CA GLN A 164 14.75 6.84 16.32
C GLN A 164 14.04 7.80 15.33
N GLY A 165 13.80 7.34 14.11
CA GLY A 165 13.11 8.09 13.06
C GLY A 165 12.90 7.24 11.82
N CYS A 166 12.14 7.76 10.88
CA CYS A 166 11.80 7.07 9.63
C CYS A 166 11.71 8.08 8.47
N GLU A 167 12.58 7.95 7.48
CA GLU A 167 12.71 8.89 6.36
C GLU A 167 11.51 8.90 5.42
N VAL A 168 10.69 7.84 5.40
CA VAL A 168 9.48 7.78 4.55
C VAL A 168 8.24 8.36 5.22
N LEU A 169 8.24 8.52 6.55
CA LEU A 169 7.19 9.25 7.26
C LEU A 169 7.41 10.77 7.12
N PRO A 170 6.33 11.58 7.16
CA PRO A 170 6.48 13.03 7.26
C PRO A 170 7.40 13.40 8.43
N PRO A 171 8.25 14.43 8.31
CA PRO A 171 9.24 14.79 9.33
C PRO A 171 8.62 14.98 10.72
N ARG A 172 7.42 15.59 10.79
CA ARG A 172 6.66 15.77 12.03
C ARG A 172 6.35 14.42 12.71
N ILE A 173 6.00 13.39 11.94
CA ILE A 173 5.69 12.05 12.48
C ILE A 173 6.96 11.27 12.82
N SER A 174 7.98 11.37 11.95
CA SER A 174 9.29 10.76 12.21
C SER A 174 9.89 11.23 13.53
N ALA A 175 9.76 12.50 13.85
CA ALA A 175 10.24 13.11 15.09
C ALA A 175 9.50 12.60 16.35
N LEU A 176 8.28 12.08 16.22
CA LEU A 176 7.52 11.55 17.36
C LEU A 176 8.00 10.17 17.84
N ILE A 177 8.82 9.46 17.08
CA ILE A 177 9.20 8.07 17.41
C ILE A 177 9.90 7.99 18.79
N THR A 178 10.89 8.84 19.02
CA THR A 178 11.61 8.88 20.32
C THR A 178 10.73 9.42 21.44
N PRO A 179 10.02 10.55 21.33
CA PRO A 179 9.06 11.00 22.33
C PRO A 179 7.99 9.97 22.70
N LEU A 180 7.48 9.21 21.73
CA LEU A 180 6.53 8.11 22.00
C LEU A 180 7.17 7.01 22.87
N GLN A 181 8.44 6.66 22.62
CA GLN A 181 9.17 5.69 23.44
C GLN A 181 9.32 6.21 24.88
N GLU A 182 9.66 7.49 25.03
CA GLU A 182 9.87 8.16 26.33
C GLU A 182 8.56 8.33 27.12
N MET A 183 7.45 8.63 26.45
CA MET A 183 6.13 8.72 27.09
C MET A 183 5.66 7.33 27.54
N ILE A 184 5.67 6.34 26.63
CA ILE A 184 5.08 5.02 26.89
C ILE A 184 5.84 4.29 27.99
N VAL A 185 7.16 4.45 28.12
CA VAL A 185 7.94 3.79 29.19
C VAL A 185 7.50 4.24 30.58
N GLN A 186 6.94 5.45 30.73
CA GLN A 186 6.43 6.02 31.98
C GLN A 186 5.02 5.52 32.32
N MET A 187 4.29 4.94 31.35
CA MET A 187 2.92 4.47 31.55
C MET A 187 2.87 3.18 32.37
N SER A 188 1.82 3.04 33.15
CA SER A 188 1.54 1.79 33.88
C SER A 188 1.24 0.63 32.92
N VAL A 189 0.64 0.93 31.77
CA VAL A 189 0.23 -0.02 30.70
C VAL A 189 1.28 -0.18 29.59
N ARG A 190 2.55 0.16 29.84
CA ARG A 190 3.63 0.18 28.83
C ARG A 190 3.88 -1.13 28.09
N ASP A 191 3.49 -2.27 28.61
CA ASP A 191 3.57 -3.58 28.00
C ASP A 191 2.23 -4.03 27.36
N ALA A 192 1.16 -3.29 27.60
CA ALA A 192 -0.18 -3.52 27.08
C ALA A 192 -0.57 -2.59 25.90
N ILE A 193 0.41 -1.88 25.32
CA ILE A 193 0.24 -1.06 24.11
C ILE A 193 1.01 -1.73 22.96
N PRO A 194 0.42 -2.63 22.16
CA PRO A 194 1.14 -3.35 21.10
C PRO A 194 1.33 -2.56 19.81
N GLN A 195 0.57 -1.48 19.59
CA GLN A 195 0.47 -0.83 18.29
C GLN A 195 -0.02 0.61 18.40
N ILE A 196 0.48 1.47 17.49
CA ILE A 196 0.00 2.82 17.24
C ILE A 196 -0.29 2.93 15.75
N GLU A 197 -1.52 3.33 15.37
CA GLU A 197 -1.81 3.71 13.99
C GLU A 197 -1.65 5.22 13.85
N VAL A 198 -0.97 5.61 12.78
CA VAL A 198 -0.72 7.01 12.41
C VAL A 198 -1.61 7.36 11.24
N ALA A 199 -2.36 8.43 11.35
CA ALA A 199 -3.12 9.03 10.25
C ALA A 199 -2.82 10.53 10.17
N VAL A 200 -2.35 10.97 9.00
CA VAL A 200 -2.01 12.37 8.73
C VAL A 200 -2.99 12.91 7.70
N GLY A 201 -3.79 13.88 8.10
CA GLY A 201 -4.62 14.70 7.23
C GLY A 201 -3.96 16.05 6.96
N GLU A 202 -4.63 16.92 6.20
CA GLU A 202 -4.13 18.25 5.88
C GLU A 202 -4.00 19.15 7.11
N HIS A 203 -4.96 19.06 8.03
CA HIS A 203 -5.08 19.95 9.20
C HIS A 203 -4.99 19.23 10.54
N ALA A 204 -4.91 17.89 10.52
CA ALA A 204 -4.90 17.08 11.72
C ALA A 204 -3.92 15.92 11.60
N VAL A 205 -3.36 15.52 12.74
CA VAL A 205 -2.64 14.27 12.91
C VAL A 205 -3.32 13.49 14.03
N VAL A 206 -3.63 12.24 13.77
CA VAL A 206 -4.23 11.34 14.76
C VAL A 206 -3.31 10.15 14.99
N LEU A 207 -3.07 9.85 16.26
CA LEU A 207 -2.43 8.61 16.70
C LEU A 207 -3.46 7.75 17.43
N VAL A 208 -3.76 6.56 16.90
CA VAL A 208 -4.66 5.59 17.53
C VAL A 208 -3.82 4.58 18.31
N PHE A 209 -3.90 4.63 19.62
CA PHE A 209 -3.22 3.68 20.49
C PHE A 209 -4.10 2.46 20.75
N ARG A 210 -3.60 1.28 20.41
CA ARG A 210 -4.25 0.03 20.81
C ARG A 210 -3.89 -0.25 22.27
N ILE A 211 -4.89 -0.31 23.14
CA ILE A 211 -4.73 -0.43 24.59
C ILE A 211 -5.41 -1.70 25.05
N MET A 212 -4.66 -2.60 25.68
CA MET A 212 -5.14 -3.92 26.08
C MET A 212 -5.56 -3.98 27.57
N GLU A 213 -5.25 -2.93 28.34
CA GLU A 213 -5.57 -2.80 29.77
C GLU A 213 -6.12 -1.41 30.06
N ALA A 214 -6.82 -1.23 31.19
CA ALA A 214 -7.39 0.06 31.58
C ALA A 214 -6.31 1.09 31.90
N LEU A 215 -6.47 2.30 31.39
CA LEU A 215 -5.59 3.43 31.73
C LEU A 215 -5.83 3.90 33.15
N THR A 216 -4.76 4.28 33.86
CA THR A 216 -4.83 5.03 35.10
C THR A 216 -4.98 6.53 34.81
N SER A 217 -5.36 7.31 35.83
CA SER A 217 -5.41 8.78 35.67
C SER A 217 -4.06 9.40 35.30
N GLN A 218 -2.95 8.77 35.72
CA GLN A 218 -1.60 9.19 35.34
C GLN A 218 -1.32 8.90 33.85
N ASP A 219 -1.73 7.73 33.34
CA ASP A 219 -1.59 7.38 31.93
C ASP A 219 -2.40 8.36 31.05
N GLU A 220 -3.61 8.69 31.48
CA GLU A 220 -4.45 9.68 30.79
C GLU A 220 -3.81 11.08 30.76
N ALA A 221 -3.19 11.50 31.89
CA ALA A 221 -2.48 12.78 31.94
C ALA A 221 -1.28 12.80 30.98
N LEU A 222 -0.51 11.72 30.87
CA LEU A 222 0.60 11.58 29.92
C LEU A 222 0.09 11.72 28.47
N PHE A 223 -1.01 11.08 28.11
CA PHE A 223 -1.59 11.22 26.77
C PHE A 223 -2.03 12.65 26.47
N ARG A 224 -2.68 13.34 27.42
CA ARG A 224 -3.12 14.73 27.23
C ARG A 224 -1.91 15.67 27.06
N GLN A 225 -0.91 15.54 27.94
CA GLN A 225 0.32 16.32 27.84
C GLN A 225 1.00 16.11 26.50
N PHE A 226 1.14 14.85 26.05
CA PHE A 226 1.75 14.53 24.78
C PHE A 226 0.97 15.10 23.59
N ALA A 227 -0.37 15.04 23.62
CA ALA A 227 -1.22 15.59 22.58
C ALA A 227 -1.06 17.12 22.47
N ASP A 228 -1.02 17.82 23.61
CA ASP A 228 -0.84 19.28 23.67
C ASP A 228 0.56 19.69 23.22
N GLU A 229 1.61 19.00 23.67
CA GLU A 229 3.01 19.32 23.34
C GLU A 229 3.26 19.16 21.82
N TYR A 230 2.76 18.07 21.21
CA TYR A 230 3.02 17.78 19.81
C TYR A 230 1.90 18.21 18.85
N GLN A 231 0.84 18.85 19.37
CA GLN A 231 -0.31 19.33 18.60
C GLN A 231 -0.90 18.22 17.72
N ILE A 232 -1.21 17.07 18.35
CA ILE A 232 -1.81 15.90 17.72
C ILE A 232 -3.07 15.48 18.47
N GLN A 233 -3.86 14.62 17.85
CA GLN A 233 -4.99 13.97 18.51
C GLN A 233 -4.61 12.55 18.94
N VAL A 234 -4.94 12.19 20.15
CA VAL A 234 -4.85 10.82 20.68
C VAL A 234 -6.22 10.18 20.59
N TRP A 235 -6.29 9.04 19.94
CA TRP A 235 -7.44 8.16 19.90
C TRP A 235 -7.07 6.82 20.52
N THR A 236 -8.07 6.06 20.98
CA THR A 236 -7.86 4.76 21.62
C THR A 236 -8.64 3.66 20.92
N GLN A 237 -8.10 2.46 20.95
CA GLN A 237 -8.72 1.24 20.47
C GLN A 237 -8.50 0.13 21.50
N THR A 238 -9.58 -0.46 22.04
CA THR A 238 -9.47 -1.50 23.07
C THR A 238 -9.69 -2.92 22.53
N LYS A 239 -10.45 -3.07 21.46
CA LYS A 239 -10.78 -4.37 20.83
C LYS A 239 -10.73 -4.26 19.30
N GLY A 240 -11.85 -4.48 18.62
CA GLY A 240 -12.00 -4.33 17.18
C GLY A 240 -12.07 -2.87 16.71
N LEU A 241 -12.26 -2.67 15.41
CA LEU A 241 -12.33 -1.33 14.81
C LEU A 241 -13.49 -0.49 15.35
N GLU A 242 -14.57 -1.13 15.77
CA GLU A 242 -15.76 -0.52 16.39
C GLU A 242 -15.48 0.17 17.74
N THR A 243 -14.33 -0.15 18.36
CA THR A 243 -13.92 0.47 19.63
C THR A 243 -13.01 1.67 19.46
N VAL A 244 -12.69 2.03 18.22
CA VAL A 244 -11.86 3.21 17.92
C VAL A 244 -12.63 4.48 18.20
N LYS A 245 -12.10 5.33 19.09
CA LYS A 245 -12.75 6.58 19.49
C LYS A 245 -11.73 7.66 19.86
N PRO A 246 -12.09 8.95 19.70
CA PRO A 246 -11.27 10.04 20.20
C PRO A 246 -11.09 9.93 21.72
N PHE A 247 -9.88 10.24 22.16
CA PHE A 247 -9.55 10.35 23.58
C PHE A 247 -9.27 11.82 23.96
N TYR A 248 -8.40 12.50 23.18
CA TYR A 248 -8.08 13.90 23.43
C TYR A 248 -7.38 14.55 22.22
N PRO A 249 -7.72 15.84 21.89
CA PRO A 249 -8.93 16.53 22.32
C PRO A 249 -10.19 15.90 21.70
N LEU A 250 -11.36 16.07 22.34
CA LEU A 250 -12.62 15.49 21.85
C LEU A 250 -13.22 16.25 20.67
N ASP A 251 -12.91 17.55 20.58
CA ASP A 251 -13.38 18.51 19.58
C ASP A 251 -12.30 18.89 18.54
N GLY A 252 -11.30 18.03 18.40
CA GLY A 252 -10.22 18.24 17.42
C GLY A 252 -10.72 18.24 15.97
N PRO A 253 -9.97 18.90 15.05
CA PRO A 253 -10.34 18.94 13.64
C PRO A 253 -10.38 17.55 13.03
N SER A 254 -11.35 17.31 12.14
CA SER A 254 -11.47 16.04 11.41
C SER A 254 -10.26 15.80 10.51
N LEU A 255 -9.86 14.53 10.36
CA LEU A 255 -8.93 14.15 9.31
C LEU A 255 -9.58 14.40 7.94
N SER A 256 -8.85 15.08 7.08
CA SER A 256 -9.28 15.35 5.70
C SER A 256 -8.12 15.35 4.73
N TYR A 257 -8.43 15.11 3.46
CA TYR A 257 -7.56 15.42 2.34
C TYR A 257 -8.35 16.01 1.19
N SER A 258 -7.68 16.80 0.36
CA SER A 258 -8.30 17.46 -0.79
C SER A 258 -7.71 16.96 -2.10
N LEU A 259 -8.55 17.04 -3.13
CA LEU A 259 -8.17 16.86 -4.53
C LEU A 259 -8.46 18.17 -5.26
N PRO A 260 -7.52 19.15 -5.25
CA PRO A 260 -7.77 20.50 -5.75
C PRO A 260 -8.18 20.53 -7.23
N GLU A 261 -7.60 19.66 -8.05
CA GLU A 261 -7.89 19.56 -9.49
C GLU A 261 -9.37 19.25 -9.77
N PHE A 262 -10.01 18.48 -8.88
CA PHE A 262 -11.41 18.11 -8.97
C PHE A 262 -12.33 18.96 -8.07
N ASN A 263 -11.76 19.90 -7.32
CA ASN A 263 -12.47 20.68 -6.30
C ASN A 263 -13.25 19.75 -5.34
N LEU A 264 -12.55 18.77 -4.76
CA LEU A 264 -13.09 17.78 -3.84
C LEU A 264 -12.34 17.79 -2.50
N THR A 265 -13.10 17.58 -1.42
CA THR A 265 -12.57 17.37 -0.08
C THR A 265 -13.19 16.11 0.51
N TYR A 266 -12.37 15.28 1.12
CA TYR A 266 -12.77 14.04 1.78
C TYR A 266 -12.48 14.13 3.28
N ARG A 267 -13.41 13.62 4.09
CA ARG A 267 -13.19 13.35 5.51
C ARG A 267 -13.03 11.86 5.70
N PHE A 268 -12.20 11.48 6.66
CA PHE A 268 -11.96 10.07 6.94
C PHE A 268 -11.65 9.83 8.42
N ASN A 269 -11.90 8.62 8.90
CA ASN A 269 -11.48 8.19 10.22
C ASN A 269 -10.05 7.62 10.19
N PRO A 270 -9.30 7.68 11.28
CA PRO A 270 -7.89 7.29 11.29
C PRO A 270 -7.62 5.84 10.87
N THR A 271 -8.59 4.95 11.01
CA THR A 271 -8.49 3.53 10.64
C THR A 271 -9.09 3.19 9.27
N GLU A 272 -9.81 4.13 8.63
CA GLU A 272 -10.33 3.95 7.26
C GLU A 272 -9.19 3.97 6.24
N PHE A 273 -9.34 3.22 5.15
CA PHE A 273 -8.33 3.20 4.09
C PHE A 273 -8.29 4.53 3.34
N THR A 274 -7.09 5.06 3.19
CA THR A 274 -6.76 6.16 2.28
C THR A 274 -5.41 5.89 1.64
N GLN A 275 -5.16 6.41 0.43
CA GLN A 275 -3.86 6.27 -0.22
C GLN A 275 -2.75 6.89 0.63
N VAL A 276 -1.69 6.12 0.89
CA VAL A 276 -0.63 6.52 1.83
C VAL A 276 0.24 7.66 1.33
N ASN A 277 0.26 7.89 0.02
CA ASN A 277 1.05 8.90 -0.67
C ASN A 277 0.12 9.89 -1.39
N PRO A 278 -0.27 11.00 -0.75
CA PRO A 278 -1.22 11.96 -1.31
C PRO A 278 -0.78 12.55 -2.64
N HIS A 279 0.51 12.80 -2.83
CA HIS A 279 1.04 13.34 -4.09
C HIS A 279 0.82 12.37 -5.26
N ILE A 280 1.15 11.10 -5.04
CA ILE A 280 0.96 10.08 -6.08
C ILE A 280 -0.52 9.80 -6.30
N ASN A 281 -1.36 9.86 -5.25
CA ASN A 281 -2.82 9.72 -5.39
C ASN A 281 -3.39 10.76 -6.37
N GLN A 282 -3.01 12.04 -6.27
CA GLN A 282 -3.47 13.10 -7.17
C GLN A 282 -3.09 12.81 -8.63
N VAL A 283 -1.83 12.42 -8.89
CA VAL A 283 -1.36 12.10 -10.25
C VAL A 283 -2.01 10.83 -10.81
N MET A 284 -2.20 9.82 -9.95
CA MET A 284 -2.90 8.58 -10.29
C MET A 284 -4.35 8.87 -10.69
N LEU A 285 -5.06 9.68 -9.91
CA LEU A 285 -6.45 10.06 -10.21
C LEU A 285 -6.54 10.81 -11.53
N ARG A 286 -5.67 11.79 -11.79
CA ARG A 286 -5.61 12.49 -13.09
C ARG A 286 -5.45 11.48 -14.22
N ARG A 287 -4.45 10.61 -14.14
CA ARG A 287 -4.20 9.58 -15.16
C ARG A 287 -5.40 8.65 -15.35
N ALA A 288 -6.02 8.21 -14.25
CA ALA A 288 -7.21 7.36 -14.32
C ALA A 288 -8.40 8.07 -14.99
N MET A 289 -8.62 9.35 -14.67
CA MET A 289 -9.69 10.14 -15.32
C MET A 289 -9.43 10.37 -16.81
N GLU A 290 -8.18 10.67 -17.19
CA GLU A 290 -7.78 10.77 -18.61
C GLU A 290 -8.01 9.46 -19.36
N MET A 291 -7.61 8.33 -18.77
CA MET A 291 -7.79 6.99 -19.37
C MET A 291 -9.26 6.59 -19.42
N LEU A 292 -10.04 6.85 -18.38
CA LEU A 292 -11.47 6.56 -18.34
C LEU A 292 -12.26 7.46 -19.31
N SER A 293 -11.83 8.73 -19.45
CA SER A 293 -12.44 9.72 -20.34
C SER A 293 -13.95 9.82 -20.16
N ALA A 294 -14.40 9.92 -18.90
CA ALA A 294 -15.81 9.98 -18.55
C ALA A 294 -16.50 11.19 -19.17
N GLN A 295 -17.70 11.01 -19.73
CA GLN A 295 -18.49 12.04 -20.38
C GLN A 295 -19.80 12.30 -19.63
N LYS A 296 -20.34 13.50 -19.78
CA LYS A 296 -21.65 13.84 -19.24
C LYS A 296 -22.73 12.91 -19.81
N GLY A 297 -23.54 12.36 -18.92
CA GLY A 297 -24.66 11.48 -19.27
C GLY A 297 -24.29 10.01 -19.39
N GLU A 298 -23.01 9.64 -19.31
CA GLU A 298 -22.61 8.23 -19.21
C GLU A 298 -22.98 7.66 -17.84
N ARG A 299 -23.21 6.35 -17.81
CA ARG A 299 -23.39 5.57 -16.58
C ARG A 299 -22.13 4.74 -16.33
N ILE A 300 -21.44 4.98 -15.20
CA ILE A 300 -20.13 4.41 -14.92
C ILE A 300 -20.18 3.65 -13.59
N ALA A 301 -19.55 2.46 -13.54
CA ALA A 301 -19.36 1.74 -12.28
C ALA A 301 -17.94 1.94 -11.74
N ASP A 302 -17.84 2.15 -10.43
CA ASP A 302 -16.59 2.19 -9.66
C ASP A 302 -16.62 1.03 -8.66
N PHE A 303 -15.93 -0.07 -8.99
CA PHE A 303 -15.90 -1.27 -8.18
C PHE A 303 -14.72 -1.21 -7.17
N PHE A 304 -15.02 -1.56 -5.92
CA PHE A 304 -14.13 -1.40 -4.76
C PHE A 304 -13.87 0.08 -4.44
N CYS A 305 -14.93 0.89 -4.46
CA CYS A 305 -14.85 2.34 -4.46
C CYS A 305 -14.29 2.97 -3.15
N GLY A 306 -14.22 2.19 -2.06
CA GLY A 306 -13.78 2.70 -0.76
C GLY A 306 -14.63 3.88 -0.28
N LEU A 307 -13.97 4.98 0.03
CA LEU A 307 -14.65 6.23 0.43
C LEU A 307 -14.97 7.16 -0.77
N GLY A 308 -14.92 6.63 -2.00
CA GLY A 308 -15.25 7.35 -3.22
C GLY A 308 -14.08 8.09 -3.88
N ASN A 309 -12.85 7.64 -3.64
CA ASN A 309 -11.62 8.29 -4.13
C ASN A 309 -11.60 8.47 -5.66
N PHE A 310 -12.14 7.52 -6.44
CA PHE A 310 -12.35 7.62 -7.89
C PHE A 310 -13.79 8.03 -8.24
N THR A 311 -14.79 7.56 -7.49
CA THR A 311 -16.22 7.82 -7.74
C THR A 311 -16.51 9.31 -7.90
N LEU A 312 -16.03 10.14 -6.95
CA LEU A 312 -16.36 11.56 -6.99
C LEU A 312 -15.65 12.34 -8.11
N PRO A 313 -14.37 12.09 -8.43
CA PRO A 313 -13.76 12.62 -9.65
C PRO A 313 -14.50 12.23 -10.94
N ILE A 314 -14.97 10.98 -11.03
CA ILE A 314 -15.80 10.55 -12.19
C ILE A 314 -17.10 11.35 -12.24
N ALA A 315 -17.80 11.51 -11.12
CA ALA A 315 -19.05 12.27 -11.06
C ALA A 315 -18.89 13.75 -11.42
N ARG A 316 -17.69 14.35 -11.21
CA ARG A 316 -17.38 15.73 -11.64
C ARG A 316 -17.43 15.91 -13.17
N SER A 317 -17.31 14.84 -13.96
CA SER A 317 -17.49 14.90 -15.41
C SER A 317 -18.96 15.11 -15.84
N GLY A 318 -19.90 14.92 -14.92
CA GLY A 318 -21.35 14.91 -15.20
C GLY A 318 -21.88 13.52 -15.54
N ALA A 319 -21.09 12.47 -15.34
CA ALA A 319 -21.55 11.07 -15.42
C ALA A 319 -22.37 10.70 -14.18
N SER A 320 -23.30 9.75 -14.34
CA SER A 320 -23.93 9.05 -13.22
C SER A 320 -23.05 7.88 -12.78
N VAL A 321 -22.73 7.79 -11.48
CA VAL A 321 -21.77 6.80 -11.01
C VAL A 321 -22.39 5.88 -9.96
N LEU A 322 -22.25 4.56 -10.13
CA LEU A 322 -22.50 3.57 -9.11
C LEU A 322 -21.17 3.15 -8.47
N GLY A 323 -20.95 3.50 -7.20
CA GLY A 323 -19.85 3.02 -6.39
C GLY A 323 -20.25 1.76 -5.62
N MET A 324 -19.47 0.70 -5.71
CA MET A 324 -19.70 -0.55 -4.98
C MET A 324 -18.54 -0.86 -4.02
N GLU A 325 -18.86 -1.15 -2.76
CA GLU A 325 -17.87 -1.40 -1.70
C GLU A 325 -18.38 -2.49 -0.75
N GLY A 326 -17.45 -3.32 -0.24
CA GLY A 326 -17.78 -4.43 0.65
C GLY A 326 -18.00 -4.05 2.12
N LEU A 327 -17.67 -2.82 2.52
CA LEU A 327 -17.77 -2.38 3.92
C LEU A 327 -18.80 -1.26 4.08
N ALA A 328 -19.89 -1.54 4.80
CA ALA A 328 -20.95 -0.58 5.11
C ALA A 328 -20.42 0.77 5.66
N THR A 329 -19.37 0.73 6.47
CA THR A 329 -18.76 1.93 7.04
C THR A 329 -18.10 2.81 5.99
N LEU A 330 -17.49 2.23 4.96
CA LEU A 330 -16.90 2.96 3.83
C LEU A 330 -17.99 3.47 2.88
N VAL A 331 -19.03 2.69 2.63
CA VAL A 331 -20.23 3.15 1.89
C VAL A 331 -20.86 4.38 2.54
N ALA A 332 -21.05 4.35 3.87
CA ALA A 332 -21.56 5.53 4.61
C ALA A 332 -20.62 6.72 4.45
N ARG A 333 -19.31 6.52 4.56
CA ARG A 333 -18.29 7.57 4.37
C ARG A 333 -18.29 8.15 2.96
N ALA A 334 -18.45 7.29 1.94
CA ALA A 334 -18.55 7.72 0.55
C ALA A 334 -19.79 8.61 0.32
N LYS A 335 -20.94 8.24 0.89
CA LYS A 335 -22.16 9.06 0.86
C LYS A 335 -21.98 10.42 1.53
N GLU A 336 -21.33 10.45 2.70
CA GLU A 336 -20.98 11.71 3.39
C GLU A 336 -20.04 12.58 2.54
N SER A 337 -19.04 11.95 1.89
CA SER A 337 -18.11 12.65 0.98
C SER A 337 -18.83 13.22 -0.23
N ALA A 338 -19.77 12.48 -0.81
CA ALA A 338 -20.60 12.98 -1.92
C ALA A 338 -21.46 14.19 -1.52
N ALA A 339 -22.12 14.08 -0.37
CA ALA A 339 -22.93 15.19 0.16
C ALA A 339 -22.08 16.43 0.45
N LEU A 340 -20.90 16.27 1.06
CA LEU A 340 -19.96 17.36 1.37
C LEU A 340 -19.55 18.12 0.10
N ASN A 341 -19.43 17.42 -1.03
CA ASN A 341 -18.98 17.98 -2.30
C ASN A 341 -20.12 18.35 -3.27
N GLY A 342 -21.38 18.24 -2.84
CA GLY A 342 -22.56 18.58 -3.68
C GLY A 342 -22.75 17.63 -4.86
N LEU A 343 -22.40 16.34 -4.70
CA LEU A 343 -22.49 15.31 -5.74
C LEU A 343 -23.49 14.18 -5.41
N ALA A 344 -24.26 14.32 -4.33
CA ALA A 344 -25.16 13.28 -3.85
C ALA A 344 -26.20 12.82 -4.91
N ASP A 345 -26.62 13.72 -5.79
CA ASP A 345 -27.60 13.40 -6.84
C ASP A 345 -26.98 12.72 -8.08
N GLN A 346 -25.64 12.65 -8.15
CA GLN A 346 -24.89 12.09 -9.31
C GLN A 346 -24.28 10.73 -8.98
N VAL A 347 -24.30 10.32 -7.73
CA VAL A 347 -23.65 9.07 -7.29
C VAL A 347 -24.62 8.21 -6.47
N GLU A 348 -24.57 6.95 -6.72
CA GLU A 348 -25.19 5.90 -5.90
C GLU A 348 -24.09 5.07 -5.27
N PHE A 349 -24.32 4.56 -4.06
CA PHE A 349 -23.37 3.67 -3.38
C PHE A 349 -24.10 2.47 -2.82
N ASP A 350 -23.63 1.26 -3.19
CA ASP A 350 -24.15 -0.01 -2.76
C ASP A 350 -23.11 -0.82 -1.98
N GLU A 351 -23.57 -1.51 -0.94
CA GLU A 351 -22.77 -2.47 -0.20
C GLU A 351 -22.90 -3.85 -0.86
N ALA A 352 -21.79 -4.40 -1.36
CA ALA A 352 -21.75 -5.72 -1.95
C ALA A 352 -20.38 -6.39 -1.82
N ASN A 353 -20.38 -7.71 -1.55
CA ASN A 353 -19.15 -8.49 -1.62
C ASN A 353 -18.80 -8.77 -3.10
N LEU A 354 -17.89 -8.01 -3.66
CA LEU A 354 -17.48 -8.11 -5.06
C LEU A 354 -16.69 -9.40 -5.40
N PHE A 355 -16.28 -10.17 -4.37
CA PHE A 355 -15.66 -11.48 -4.56
C PHE A 355 -16.70 -12.59 -4.85
N ASP A 356 -17.98 -12.32 -4.58
CA ASP A 356 -19.11 -13.22 -4.85
C ASP A 356 -19.86 -12.83 -6.14
N MET A 357 -19.27 -11.99 -7.00
CA MET A 357 -19.89 -11.53 -8.25
C MET A 357 -20.17 -12.70 -9.19
N THR A 358 -21.41 -12.81 -9.65
CA THR A 358 -21.85 -13.79 -10.67
C THR A 358 -22.38 -13.07 -11.90
N PRO A 359 -22.53 -13.76 -13.05
CA PRO A 359 -23.13 -13.18 -14.25
C PRO A 359 -24.56 -12.64 -14.00
N GLU A 360 -25.35 -13.29 -13.15
CA GLU A 360 -26.71 -12.89 -12.81
C GLU A 360 -26.71 -11.59 -11.98
N ILE A 361 -25.84 -11.52 -10.96
CA ILE A 361 -25.69 -10.33 -10.13
C ILE A 361 -25.23 -9.16 -11.01
N LEU A 362 -24.21 -9.39 -11.83
CA LEU A 362 -23.66 -8.35 -12.71
C LEU A 362 -24.72 -7.82 -13.70
N LYS A 363 -25.53 -8.70 -14.33
CA LYS A 363 -26.62 -8.30 -15.19
C LYS A 363 -27.72 -7.54 -14.45
N GLY A 364 -27.97 -7.89 -13.18
CA GLY A 364 -28.92 -7.20 -12.32
C GLY A 364 -28.58 -5.74 -12.04
N LEU A 365 -27.28 -5.37 -12.10
CA LEU A 365 -26.82 -3.98 -11.97
C LEU A 365 -27.17 -3.13 -13.19
N GLY A 366 -27.50 -3.74 -14.34
CA GLY A 366 -27.76 -3.09 -15.61
C GLY A 366 -26.44 -2.75 -16.37
N GLU A 367 -26.61 -2.08 -17.51
CA GLU A 367 -25.47 -1.72 -18.37
C GLU A 367 -24.74 -0.47 -17.87
N PHE A 368 -23.44 -0.45 -18.10
CA PHE A 368 -22.55 0.67 -17.85
C PHE A 368 -21.71 0.95 -19.10
N ASP A 369 -21.48 2.21 -19.40
CA ASP A 369 -20.61 2.63 -20.50
C ASP A 369 -19.16 2.29 -20.21
N LYS A 370 -18.73 2.49 -18.94
CA LYS A 370 -17.34 2.33 -18.51
C LYS A 370 -17.25 1.80 -17.08
N TRP A 371 -16.11 1.16 -16.77
CA TRP A 371 -15.79 0.70 -15.42
C TRP A 371 -14.47 1.29 -14.94
N LEU A 372 -14.41 1.59 -13.65
CA LEU A 372 -13.17 1.71 -12.88
C LEU A 372 -13.13 0.56 -11.88
N ILE A 373 -11.96 -0.07 -11.72
CA ILE A 373 -11.77 -1.22 -10.83
C ILE A 373 -10.49 -0.97 -10.03
N ASP A 374 -10.58 -0.90 -8.68
CA ASP A 374 -9.41 -0.74 -7.77
C ASP A 374 -9.48 -1.75 -6.62
N PRO A 375 -9.27 -3.05 -6.90
CA PRO A 375 -9.46 -4.12 -5.93
C PRO A 375 -8.32 -4.22 -4.92
N PRO A 376 -8.54 -4.92 -3.79
CA PRO A 376 -7.47 -5.32 -2.89
C PRO A 376 -6.52 -6.33 -3.58
N ARG A 377 -5.49 -6.78 -2.85
CA ARG A 377 -4.41 -7.63 -3.37
C ARG A 377 -4.84 -8.90 -4.08
N ASP A 378 -6.05 -9.40 -3.80
CA ASP A 378 -6.59 -10.61 -4.39
C ASP A 378 -7.08 -10.42 -5.84
N GLY A 379 -7.16 -9.15 -6.29
CA GLY A 379 -7.66 -8.78 -7.61
C GLY A 379 -9.18 -8.85 -7.72
N ALA A 380 -9.72 -8.80 -8.93
CA ALA A 380 -11.16 -8.76 -9.22
C ALA A 380 -11.61 -9.98 -10.06
N MET A 381 -11.01 -11.16 -9.84
CA MET A 381 -11.24 -12.34 -10.68
C MET A 381 -12.74 -12.68 -10.84
N ALA A 382 -13.51 -12.66 -9.75
CA ALA A 382 -14.95 -12.96 -9.82
C ALA A 382 -15.70 -11.96 -10.72
N LEU A 383 -15.39 -10.66 -10.58
CA LEU A 383 -15.99 -9.59 -11.37
C LEU A 383 -15.68 -9.74 -12.87
N VAL A 384 -14.41 -9.90 -13.24
CA VAL A 384 -14.04 -10.01 -14.65
C VAL A 384 -14.48 -11.34 -15.27
N SER A 385 -14.55 -12.41 -14.49
CA SER A 385 -15.07 -13.71 -14.95
C SER A 385 -16.57 -13.69 -15.18
N ALA A 386 -17.32 -12.86 -14.45
CA ALA A 386 -18.77 -12.71 -14.60
C ALA A 386 -19.19 -12.08 -15.93
N LEU A 387 -18.29 -11.41 -16.66
CA LEU A 387 -18.54 -10.90 -18.01
C LEU A 387 -18.80 -12.07 -19.00
N PRO A 388 -19.74 -11.94 -19.93
CA PRO A 388 -19.93 -12.93 -20.98
C PRO A 388 -18.78 -12.94 -21.98
N SER A 389 -18.48 -14.10 -22.56
CA SER A 389 -17.39 -14.23 -23.54
C SER A 389 -17.80 -13.84 -24.97
N ASP A 390 -19.09 -13.72 -25.23
CA ASP A 390 -19.64 -13.33 -26.53
C ASP A 390 -19.72 -11.82 -26.76
N GLY A 391 -19.31 -11.03 -25.77
CA GLY A 391 -19.34 -9.59 -25.83
C GLY A 391 -20.74 -8.96 -25.76
N SER A 392 -21.78 -9.73 -25.46
CA SER A 392 -23.18 -9.28 -25.44
C SER A 392 -23.50 -8.29 -24.29
N PHE A 393 -22.62 -8.21 -23.29
CA PHE A 393 -22.77 -7.37 -22.12
C PHE A 393 -21.41 -6.92 -21.58
N GLY A 394 -21.36 -5.76 -20.92
CA GLY A 394 -20.16 -5.18 -20.29
C GLY A 394 -19.72 -3.89 -20.92
N PRO A 395 -18.85 -3.13 -20.25
CA PRO A 395 -18.46 -1.78 -20.67
C PRO A 395 -17.60 -1.82 -21.93
N GLN A 396 -17.58 -0.69 -22.67
CA GLN A 396 -16.68 -0.52 -23.81
C GLN A 396 -15.25 -0.20 -23.35
N ARG A 397 -15.09 0.37 -22.16
CA ARG A 397 -13.81 0.81 -21.62
C ARG A 397 -13.72 0.52 -20.11
N MET A 398 -12.57 0.02 -19.69
CA MET A 398 -12.26 -0.22 -18.27
C MET A 398 -10.89 0.34 -17.92
N VAL A 399 -10.83 1.05 -16.79
CA VAL A 399 -9.56 1.39 -16.13
C VAL A 399 -9.42 0.50 -14.91
N TYR A 400 -8.31 -0.22 -14.84
CA TYR A 400 -8.00 -1.13 -13.74
C TYR A 400 -6.75 -0.63 -13.00
N VAL A 401 -6.88 -0.26 -11.73
CA VAL A 401 -5.79 0.07 -10.81
C VAL A 401 -5.52 -1.17 -9.96
N SER A 402 -4.27 -1.47 -9.63
CA SER A 402 -3.94 -2.66 -8.86
C SER A 402 -2.67 -2.49 -8.03
N CYS A 403 -2.73 -2.90 -6.77
CA CYS A 403 -1.57 -2.96 -5.88
C CYS A 403 -0.80 -4.31 -5.96
N ASN A 404 -1.18 -5.19 -6.90
CA ASN A 404 -0.52 -6.48 -7.12
C ASN A 404 -0.47 -6.81 -8.62
N PRO A 405 0.68 -6.64 -9.28
CA PRO A 405 0.79 -6.85 -10.72
C PRO A 405 0.49 -8.30 -11.15
N ALA A 406 0.73 -9.30 -10.29
CA ALA A 406 0.44 -10.68 -10.62
C ALA A 406 -1.08 -10.97 -10.71
N THR A 407 -1.90 -10.37 -9.82
CA THR A 407 -3.36 -10.50 -9.91
C THR A 407 -3.94 -9.65 -11.04
N LEU A 408 -3.39 -8.47 -11.30
CA LEU A 408 -3.73 -7.72 -12.51
C LEU A 408 -3.42 -8.53 -13.78
N ALA A 409 -2.26 -9.16 -13.87
CA ALA A 409 -1.89 -9.97 -15.02
C ALA A 409 -2.84 -11.16 -15.23
N ARG A 410 -3.24 -11.85 -14.14
CA ARG A 410 -4.25 -12.92 -14.20
C ARG A 410 -5.59 -12.41 -14.74
N ASP A 411 -6.08 -11.31 -14.19
CA ASP A 411 -7.37 -10.73 -14.56
C ASP A 411 -7.33 -10.16 -15.98
N ALA A 412 -6.20 -9.56 -16.39
CA ALA A 412 -5.94 -9.14 -17.76
C ALA A 412 -5.97 -10.32 -18.75
N GLY A 413 -5.42 -11.47 -18.34
CA GLY A 413 -5.50 -12.71 -19.12
C GLY A 413 -6.93 -13.14 -19.39
N ILE A 414 -7.81 -13.08 -18.40
CA ILE A 414 -9.25 -13.36 -18.55
C ILE A 414 -9.89 -12.35 -19.50
N LEU A 415 -9.70 -11.05 -19.24
CA LEU A 415 -10.31 -9.98 -20.06
C LEU A 415 -9.91 -10.08 -21.54
N VAL A 416 -8.63 -10.31 -21.83
CA VAL A 416 -8.13 -10.32 -23.20
C VAL A 416 -8.39 -11.65 -23.90
N ASN A 417 -8.05 -12.78 -23.26
CA ASN A 417 -8.09 -14.07 -23.92
C ASN A 417 -9.49 -14.71 -23.93
N GLU A 418 -10.41 -14.29 -23.03
CA GLU A 418 -11.71 -14.93 -22.87
C GLU A 418 -12.90 -13.98 -23.07
N LYS A 419 -12.72 -12.66 -22.81
CA LYS A 419 -13.83 -11.69 -22.82
C LYS A 419 -13.77 -10.68 -23.97
N GLY A 420 -12.78 -10.80 -24.86
CA GLY A 420 -12.67 -10.02 -26.08
C GLY A 420 -12.20 -8.57 -25.92
N TYR A 421 -11.60 -8.23 -24.77
CA TYR A 421 -10.98 -6.92 -24.57
C TYR A 421 -9.55 -6.89 -25.13
N ARG A 422 -9.08 -5.70 -25.47
CA ARG A 422 -7.67 -5.40 -25.78
C ARG A 422 -7.05 -4.69 -24.57
N LEU A 423 -5.83 -5.06 -24.21
CA LEU A 423 -5.03 -4.32 -23.25
C LEU A 423 -4.33 -3.16 -23.97
N VAL A 424 -4.99 -2.01 -24.03
CA VAL A 424 -4.52 -0.83 -24.80
C VAL A 424 -3.26 -0.24 -24.17
N SER A 425 -3.25 -0.07 -22.85
CA SER A 425 -2.07 0.46 -22.17
C SER A 425 -1.97 -0.05 -20.74
N ALA A 426 -0.73 -0.11 -20.25
CA ALA A 426 -0.43 -0.41 -18.85
C ALA A 426 0.78 0.38 -18.37
N GLY A 427 0.88 0.66 -17.07
CA GLY A 427 2.01 1.37 -16.50
C GLY A 427 2.07 1.26 -14.98
N VAL A 428 3.23 1.59 -14.44
CA VAL A 428 3.51 1.52 -13.00
C VAL A 428 3.23 2.86 -12.33
N ILE A 429 2.71 2.76 -11.11
CA ILE A 429 2.54 3.87 -10.17
C ILE A 429 3.45 3.61 -8.97
N ASN A 430 4.48 4.42 -8.79
CA ASN A 430 5.39 4.29 -7.65
C ASN A 430 4.79 4.90 -6.37
N MET A 431 3.66 4.34 -5.92
CA MET A 431 2.94 4.74 -4.71
C MET A 431 3.81 4.55 -3.45
N PHE A 432 4.70 3.54 -3.46
CA PHE A 432 5.51 3.10 -2.33
C PHE A 432 7.01 3.12 -2.67
N PRO A 433 7.63 4.31 -2.76
CA PRO A 433 9.09 4.43 -2.91
C PRO A 433 9.87 3.61 -1.88
N HIS A 434 11.02 3.08 -2.27
CA HIS A 434 11.93 2.28 -1.44
C HIS A 434 11.40 0.92 -0.96
N THR A 435 10.19 0.55 -1.33
CA THR A 435 9.62 -0.78 -1.06
C THR A 435 9.51 -1.60 -2.33
N SER A 436 9.32 -2.90 -2.19
CA SER A 436 9.06 -3.81 -3.32
C SER A 436 7.61 -3.78 -3.82
N HIS A 437 6.71 -3.06 -3.15
CA HIS A 437 5.32 -2.95 -3.60
C HIS A 437 5.23 -2.23 -4.94
N VAL A 438 4.44 -2.81 -5.84
CA VAL A 438 4.16 -2.27 -7.16
C VAL A 438 2.67 -1.96 -7.24
N GLU A 439 2.37 -0.71 -7.55
CA GLU A 439 1.05 -0.27 -7.95
C GLU A 439 1.06 -0.10 -9.47
N SER A 440 -0.04 -0.41 -10.13
CA SER A 440 -0.13 -0.36 -11.59
C SER A 440 -1.51 0.11 -12.05
N ILE A 441 -1.57 0.61 -13.28
CA ILE A 441 -2.81 1.03 -13.93
C ILE A 441 -2.84 0.46 -15.34
N ALA A 442 -4.00 0.01 -15.77
CA ALA A 442 -4.21 -0.57 -17.11
C ALA A 442 -5.52 -0.06 -17.72
N LEU A 443 -5.53 0.07 -19.06
CA LEU A 443 -6.70 0.40 -19.85
C LEU A 443 -7.08 -0.78 -20.73
N PHE A 444 -8.32 -1.18 -20.63
CA PHE A 444 -8.93 -2.19 -21.50
C PHE A 444 -10.04 -1.57 -22.33
N GLU A 445 -10.11 -1.94 -23.58
CA GLU A 445 -11.16 -1.53 -24.53
C GLU A 445 -11.65 -2.72 -25.36
N ARG A 446 -12.88 -2.61 -25.79
CA ARG A 446 -13.52 -3.61 -26.63
C ARG A 446 -14.08 -2.96 -27.90
#